data_edcad48e5a8e67b9c5922a37290b72f9
#
_entry.id   edcad48e5a8e67b9c5922a37290b72f9
#
_cell.length_a   1.000
_cell.length_b   1.000
_cell.length_c   1.000
_cell.angle_alpha   90.00
_cell.angle_beta   90.00
_cell.angle_gamma   90.00
#
_symmetry.space_group_name_H-M   'P 1'
#
loop_
_entity.id
_entity.type
_entity.pdbx_description
1 polymer ?
#
loop_
_entity_poly.entity_id
_entity_poly.type
_entity_poly.pdbx_seq_one_letter_code
_entity_poly.pdbx_strand_id
1 'polypeptide(L)'
;MDINIDDGKFLLISSFGVLSEETEENVDLLTILDSPGVKEAQVIIIDRASQLIPPDSNAKQLLSKLRKFNSQGRTVLLTVDNHEVEPRLIREMKNSAELVLDLETATVGGDTVRTIAVTRFLRAAGPTQGRIGWKVMPQMGFIVDITAVS
;
A
#
# COMPACT_ATOMS: atom_id res chain seq x y z
N MET A 1 -20.88 5.48 5.85
CA MET A 1 -20.25 4.64 6.91
C MET A 1 -19.05 5.43 7.38
N ASP A 2 -19.22 6.16 8.47
CA ASP A 2 -18.12 6.95 9.02
C ASP A 2 -17.16 6.00 9.72
N ILE A 3 -15.93 5.94 9.22
CA ILE A 3 -14.85 5.17 9.88
C ILE A 3 -14.37 6.04 11.04
N ASN A 4 -14.69 5.66 12.26
CA ASN A 4 -14.19 6.34 13.44
C ASN A 4 -12.72 5.93 13.66
N ILE A 5 -11.81 6.83 13.34
CA ILE A 5 -10.36 6.62 13.45
C ILE A 5 -9.91 6.60 14.93
N ASP A 6 -10.72 7.11 15.83
CA ASP A 6 -10.37 7.24 17.27
C ASP A 6 -10.48 5.94 18.09
N ASP A 7 -11.00 4.85 17.51
CA ASP A 7 -11.18 3.56 18.23
C ASP A 7 -9.87 2.75 18.40
N GLY A 8 -8.71 3.27 18.03
CA GLY A 8 -7.42 2.58 18.16
C GLY A 8 -7.26 1.33 17.25
N LYS A 9 -8.23 1.04 16.39
CA LYS A 9 -8.22 -0.14 15.50
C LYS A 9 -7.49 0.13 14.19
N PHE A 10 -7.35 1.40 13.82
CA PHE A 10 -6.70 1.83 12.59
C PHE A 10 -5.47 2.67 12.91
N LEU A 11 -4.38 2.40 12.22
CA LEU A 11 -3.17 3.22 12.27
C LEU A 11 -2.81 3.62 10.84
N LEU A 12 -2.88 4.91 10.53
CA LEU A 12 -2.39 5.51 9.30
C LEU A 12 -1.01 6.13 9.52
N ILE A 13 -0.04 5.69 8.76
CA ILE A 13 1.32 6.23 8.77
C ILE A 13 1.59 6.83 7.39
N SER A 14 1.92 8.12 7.36
CA SER A 14 2.30 8.81 6.13
C SER A 14 3.62 9.54 6.34
N SER A 15 4.52 9.41 5.38
CA SER A 15 5.82 10.10 5.39
C SER A 15 5.69 11.65 5.29
N PHE A 16 4.51 12.16 4.92
CA PHE A 16 4.23 13.60 4.88
C PHE A 16 3.82 14.20 6.23
N GLY A 17 3.56 13.39 7.25
CA GLY A 17 2.93 13.83 8.51
C GLY A 17 3.88 14.06 9.68
N VAL A 18 5.17 13.84 9.53
CA VAL A 18 6.13 14.08 10.62
C VAL A 18 6.68 15.51 10.52
N LEU A 19 5.84 16.49 10.83
CA LEU A 19 6.24 17.85 11.16
C LEU A 19 6.48 17.96 12.67
N SER A 20 7.34 17.13 13.24
CA SER A 20 7.92 17.38 14.55
C SER A 20 9.41 17.65 14.35
N GLU A 21 9.83 18.80 14.77
CA GLU A 21 11.20 19.34 14.62
C GLU A 21 12.29 18.51 15.36
N GLU A 22 12.01 17.30 15.85
CA GLU A 22 12.90 16.56 16.74
C GLU A 22 13.25 15.12 16.30
N THR A 23 12.96 14.69 15.09
CA THR A 23 13.38 13.34 14.66
C THR A 23 14.11 13.36 13.32
N GLU A 24 15.37 13.76 13.32
CA GLU A 24 16.36 13.45 12.27
C GLU A 24 16.86 11.98 12.32
N GLU A 25 16.19 11.09 13.00
CA GLU A 25 16.52 9.67 12.89
C GLU A 25 15.86 9.11 11.62
N ASN A 26 16.67 8.50 10.76
CA ASN A 26 16.22 7.73 9.59
C ASN A 26 15.34 6.57 10.09
N VAL A 27 14.04 6.84 10.26
CA VAL A 27 13.06 5.84 10.69
C VAL A 27 12.78 4.94 9.52
N ASP A 28 13.28 3.71 9.56
CA ASP A 28 13.01 2.70 8.55
C ASP A 28 11.68 1.96 8.82
N LEU A 29 11.19 1.26 7.80
CA LEU A 29 9.95 0.50 7.88
C LEU A 29 9.98 -0.58 8.97
N LEU A 30 11.12 -1.20 9.21
CA LEU A 30 11.27 -2.23 10.25
C LEU A 30 11.10 -1.64 11.66
N THR A 31 11.67 -0.46 11.90
CA THR A 31 11.53 0.28 13.15
C THR A 31 10.07 0.67 13.40
N ILE A 32 9.39 1.18 12.36
CA ILE A 32 7.95 1.50 12.45
C ILE A 32 7.14 0.26 12.83
N LEU A 33 7.36 -0.87 12.15
CA LEU A 33 6.66 -2.12 12.42
C LEU A 33 6.95 -2.69 13.82
N ASP A 34 7.99 -2.23 14.50
CA ASP A 34 8.30 -2.62 15.88
C ASP A 34 7.69 -1.69 16.93
N SER A 35 7.16 -0.56 16.52
CA SER A 35 6.58 0.42 17.45
C SER A 35 5.39 -0.15 18.22
N PRO A 36 5.16 0.29 19.47
CA PRO A 36 4.04 -0.20 20.29
C PRO A 36 2.68 0.01 19.63
N GLY A 37 2.42 1.20 19.06
CA GLY A 37 1.15 1.51 18.39
C GLY A 37 0.84 0.57 17.24
N VAL A 38 1.86 0.23 16.42
CA VAL A 38 1.71 -0.73 15.33
C VAL A 38 1.40 -2.13 15.85
N LYS A 39 2.01 -2.53 16.96
CA LYS A 39 1.77 -3.87 17.56
C LYS A 39 0.36 -4.05 18.09
N GLU A 40 -0.35 -2.99 18.42
CA GLU A 40 -1.72 -3.02 18.94
C GLU A 40 -2.77 -2.86 17.82
N ALA A 41 -2.42 -2.25 16.71
CA ALA A 41 -3.33 -1.98 15.59
C ALA A 41 -3.77 -3.27 14.88
N GLN A 42 -5.05 -3.35 14.50
CA GLN A 42 -5.58 -4.43 13.66
C GLN A 42 -5.38 -4.16 12.17
N VAL A 43 -5.47 -2.90 11.76
CA VAL A 43 -5.25 -2.44 10.40
C VAL A 43 -4.15 -1.38 10.41
N ILE A 44 -3.15 -1.59 9.60
CA ILE A 44 -1.98 -0.71 9.47
C ILE A 44 -1.92 -0.26 8.02
N ILE A 45 -1.94 1.04 7.80
CA ILE A 45 -1.79 1.64 6.47
C ILE A 45 -0.52 2.47 6.48
N ILE A 46 0.42 2.14 5.60
CA ILE A 46 1.68 2.88 5.47
C ILE A 46 1.73 3.44 4.05
N ASP A 47 1.51 4.74 3.96
CA ASP A 47 1.59 5.45 2.69
C ASP A 47 3.05 5.79 2.37
N ARG A 48 3.43 5.62 1.08
CA ARG A 48 4.80 5.77 0.58
C ARG A 48 5.82 4.92 1.34
N ALA A 49 5.45 3.67 1.62
CA ALA A 49 6.33 2.72 2.31
C ALA A 49 7.69 2.54 1.61
N SER A 50 7.77 2.78 0.28
CA SER A 50 9.03 2.77 -0.48
C SER A 50 10.10 3.68 0.09
N GLN A 51 9.72 4.85 0.60
CA GLN A 51 10.68 5.82 1.19
C GLN A 51 11.21 5.40 2.56
N LEU A 52 10.55 4.44 3.19
CA LEU A 52 10.93 3.88 4.49
C LEU A 52 11.76 2.59 4.36
N ILE A 53 12.05 2.18 3.12
CA ILE A 53 12.83 0.97 2.82
C ILE A 53 14.22 1.38 2.33
N PRO A 54 15.26 1.35 3.19
CA PRO A 54 16.62 1.62 2.75
C PRO A 54 17.08 0.66 1.64
N PRO A 55 17.96 1.08 0.73
CA PRO A 55 18.44 0.26 -0.38
C PRO A 55 19.11 -1.06 0.05
N ASP A 56 19.72 -1.07 1.24
CA ASP A 56 20.39 -2.21 1.84
C ASP A 56 19.50 -3.02 2.78
N SER A 57 18.18 -2.77 2.75
CA SER A 57 17.20 -3.44 3.61
C SER A 57 17.23 -4.95 3.44
N ASN A 58 17.19 -5.65 4.57
CA ASN A 58 17.06 -7.11 4.59
C ASN A 58 15.63 -7.53 4.19
N ALA A 59 15.44 -7.81 2.88
CA ALA A 59 14.17 -8.25 2.33
C ALA A 59 13.54 -9.40 3.12
N LYS A 60 14.33 -10.39 3.50
CA LYS A 60 13.84 -11.57 4.24
C LYS A 60 13.29 -11.17 5.62
N GLN A 61 13.95 -10.26 6.31
CA GLN A 61 13.50 -9.79 7.62
C GLN A 61 12.21 -9.00 7.51
N LEU A 62 12.11 -8.06 6.55
CA LEU A 62 10.91 -7.28 6.28
C LEU A 62 9.71 -8.18 5.96
N LEU A 63 9.86 -9.09 5.01
CA LEU A 63 8.79 -10.00 4.61
C LEU A 63 8.39 -10.96 5.73
N SER A 64 9.33 -11.45 6.52
CA SER A 64 9.03 -12.27 7.70
C SER A 64 8.17 -11.53 8.70
N LYS A 65 8.46 -10.24 8.93
CA LYS A 65 7.71 -9.40 9.85
C LYS A 65 6.29 -9.15 9.34
N LEU A 66 6.14 -8.75 8.08
CA LEU A 66 4.82 -8.55 7.45
C LEU A 66 3.96 -9.83 7.51
N ARG A 67 4.54 -10.98 7.21
CA ARG A 67 3.84 -12.29 7.33
C ARG A 67 3.43 -12.59 8.76
N LYS A 68 4.23 -12.22 9.75
CA LYS A 68 3.88 -12.39 11.16
C LYS A 68 2.65 -11.57 11.54
N PHE A 69 2.54 -10.32 11.09
CA PHE A 69 1.33 -9.51 11.30
C PHE A 69 0.10 -10.18 10.68
N ASN A 70 0.22 -10.61 9.43
CA ASN A 70 -0.87 -11.26 8.72
C ASN A 70 -1.32 -12.57 9.40
N SER A 71 -0.37 -13.39 9.87
CA SER A 71 -0.67 -14.64 10.59
C SER A 71 -1.40 -14.42 11.94
N GLN A 72 -1.34 -13.20 12.47
CA GLN A 72 -2.05 -12.79 13.69
C GLN A 72 -3.45 -12.21 13.39
N GLY A 73 -3.92 -12.30 12.16
CA GLY A 73 -5.22 -11.78 11.75
C GLY A 73 -5.23 -10.25 11.53
N ARG A 74 -4.06 -9.63 11.37
CA ARG A 74 -3.93 -8.19 11.12
C ARG A 74 -3.82 -7.90 9.63
N THR A 75 -4.26 -6.73 9.22
CA THR A 75 -4.15 -6.25 7.85
C THR A 75 -3.06 -5.19 7.75
N VAL A 76 -2.14 -5.36 6.82
CA VAL A 76 -1.13 -4.35 6.48
C VAL A 76 -1.31 -3.95 5.03
N LEU A 77 -1.54 -2.66 4.78
CA LEU A 77 -1.63 -2.06 3.46
C LEU A 77 -0.43 -1.14 3.26
N LEU A 78 0.29 -1.35 2.18
CA LEU A 78 1.46 -0.55 1.81
C LEU A 78 1.23 0.07 0.44
N THR A 79 1.48 1.38 0.29
CA THR A 79 1.68 1.97 -1.03
C THR A 79 3.18 2.02 -1.32
N VAL A 80 3.57 1.56 -2.48
CA VAL A 80 4.99 1.41 -2.86
C VAL A 80 5.20 1.94 -4.27
N ASP A 81 6.18 2.82 -4.45
CA ASP A 81 6.66 3.19 -5.76
C ASP A 81 7.70 2.15 -6.24
N ASN A 82 7.40 1.50 -7.36
CA ASN A 82 8.26 0.47 -7.92
C ASN A 82 9.63 1.00 -8.39
N HIS A 83 9.78 2.32 -8.56
CA HIS A 83 11.04 2.95 -8.98
C HIS A 83 11.95 3.30 -7.78
N GLU A 84 11.39 3.37 -6.58
CA GLU A 84 12.12 3.72 -5.35
C GLU A 84 12.70 2.50 -4.62
N VAL A 85 12.26 1.29 -4.97
CA VAL A 85 12.64 0.05 -4.27
C VAL A 85 13.35 -0.92 -5.22
N GLU A 86 14.31 -1.65 -4.70
CA GLU A 86 15.07 -2.65 -5.46
C GLU A 86 14.11 -3.68 -6.13
N PRO A 87 14.25 -3.95 -7.45
CA PRO A 87 13.31 -4.79 -8.22
C PRO A 87 13.11 -6.21 -7.67
N ARG A 88 14.14 -6.76 -7.05
CA ARG A 88 14.06 -8.08 -6.40
C ARG A 88 13.13 -8.04 -5.20
N LEU A 89 13.24 -7.00 -4.36
CA LEU A 89 12.39 -6.84 -3.18
C LEU A 89 10.93 -6.61 -3.59
N ILE A 90 10.66 -5.76 -4.60
CA ILE A 90 9.31 -5.57 -5.16
C ILE A 90 8.69 -6.91 -5.57
N ARG A 91 9.43 -7.73 -6.31
CA ARG A 91 8.94 -9.05 -6.73
C ARG A 91 8.64 -9.97 -5.55
N GLU A 92 9.51 -9.98 -4.54
CA GLU A 92 9.29 -10.77 -3.33
C GLU A 92 8.09 -10.26 -2.51
N MET A 93 7.88 -8.93 -2.42
CA MET A 93 6.71 -8.32 -1.78
C MET A 93 5.43 -8.72 -2.52
N LYS A 94 5.38 -8.54 -3.84
CA LYS A 94 4.22 -8.94 -4.68
C LYS A 94 3.89 -10.43 -4.53
N ASN A 95 4.91 -11.29 -4.50
CA ASN A 95 4.72 -12.73 -4.30
C ASN A 95 4.25 -13.10 -2.88
N SER A 96 4.49 -12.26 -1.91
CA SER A 96 4.13 -12.49 -0.50
C SER A 96 2.78 -11.90 -0.13
N ALA A 97 2.32 -10.89 -0.84
CA ALA A 97 1.06 -10.20 -0.58
C ALA A 97 -0.15 -11.10 -0.92
N GLU A 98 -1.25 -10.96 -0.21
CA GLU A 98 -2.52 -11.62 -0.54
C GLU A 98 -3.27 -10.89 -1.65
N LEU A 99 -3.18 -9.56 -1.67
CA LEU A 99 -3.74 -8.68 -2.68
C LEU A 99 -2.64 -7.78 -3.24
N VAL A 100 -2.54 -7.69 -4.56
CA VAL A 100 -1.68 -6.73 -5.26
C VAL A 100 -2.51 -5.96 -6.26
N LEU A 101 -2.49 -4.63 -6.11
CA LEU A 101 -3.10 -3.67 -7.00
C LEU A 101 -1.99 -2.85 -7.64
N ASP A 102 -1.85 -2.95 -8.96
CA ASP A 102 -0.94 -2.07 -9.70
C ASP A 102 -1.74 -0.88 -10.26
N LEU A 103 -1.35 0.33 -9.86
CA LEU A 103 -1.91 1.58 -10.36
C LEU A 103 -1.09 2.02 -11.58
N GLU A 104 -1.75 2.12 -12.71
CA GLU A 104 -1.12 2.44 -13.99
C GLU A 104 -1.72 3.70 -14.59
N THR A 105 -0.92 4.43 -15.33
CA THR A 105 -1.34 5.59 -16.12
C THR A 105 -0.85 5.41 -17.54
N ALA A 106 -1.75 5.55 -18.50
CA ALA A 106 -1.43 5.48 -19.93
C ALA A 106 -2.04 6.67 -20.68
N THR A 107 -1.45 7.02 -21.80
CA THR A 107 -2.02 8.01 -22.72
C THR A 107 -2.63 7.28 -23.92
N VAL A 108 -3.92 7.45 -24.10
CA VAL A 108 -4.67 6.84 -25.21
C VAL A 108 -5.41 7.94 -25.98
N GLY A 109 -5.12 8.11 -27.27
CA GLY A 109 -5.76 9.15 -28.09
C GLY A 109 -5.55 10.59 -27.63
N GLY A 110 -4.50 10.87 -26.84
CA GLY A 110 -4.22 12.17 -26.25
C GLY A 110 -4.82 12.35 -24.83
N ASP A 111 -5.66 11.44 -24.37
CA ASP A 111 -6.24 11.46 -23.03
C ASP A 111 -5.44 10.61 -22.05
N THR A 112 -5.40 11.06 -20.80
CA THR A 112 -4.78 10.30 -19.70
C THR A 112 -5.78 9.32 -19.11
N VAL A 113 -5.53 8.04 -19.27
CA VAL A 113 -6.33 6.95 -18.69
C VAL A 113 -5.60 6.40 -17.48
N ARG A 114 -6.29 6.27 -16.36
CA ARG A 114 -5.78 5.65 -15.13
C ARG A 114 -6.49 4.34 -14.90
N THR A 115 -5.72 3.31 -14.59
CA THR A 115 -6.26 1.97 -14.32
C THR A 115 -5.70 1.39 -13.03
N ILE A 116 -6.49 0.56 -12.38
CA ILE A 116 -6.06 -0.34 -11.32
C ILE A 116 -6.08 -1.74 -11.89
N ALA A 117 -4.93 -2.40 -11.93
CA ALA A 117 -4.83 -3.80 -12.30
C ALA A 117 -4.76 -4.67 -11.05
N VAL A 118 -5.69 -5.62 -10.92
CA VAL A 118 -5.64 -6.64 -9.87
C VAL A 118 -4.72 -7.76 -10.34
N THR A 119 -3.45 -7.72 -9.94
CA THR A 119 -2.44 -8.67 -10.40
C THR A 119 -2.30 -9.90 -9.51
N ARG A 120 -2.85 -9.82 -8.30
CA ARG A 120 -2.92 -10.93 -7.35
C ARG A 120 -4.09 -10.74 -6.40
N PHE A 121 -4.85 -11.81 -6.16
CA PHE A 121 -5.88 -11.88 -5.11
C PHE A 121 -6.10 -13.33 -4.69
N LEU A 122 -5.41 -13.76 -3.62
CA LEU A 122 -5.38 -15.17 -3.20
C LEU A 122 -6.71 -15.70 -2.67
N ARG A 123 -7.54 -14.83 -2.08
CA ARG A 123 -8.79 -15.22 -1.42
C ARG A 123 -10.02 -14.61 -2.07
N ALA A 124 -9.96 -14.39 -3.39
CA ALA A 124 -11.12 -13.93 -4.13
C ALA A 124 -12.26 -14.96 -4.04
N ALA A 125 -13.46 -14.51 -3.67
CA ALA A 125 -14.65 -15.38 -3.61
C ALA A 125 -15.23 -15.71 -5.00
N GLY A 126 -14.64 -15.16 -6.07
CA GLY A 126 -15.09 -15.35 -7.45
C GLY A 126 -14.10 -14.75 -8.44
N PRO A 127 -14.43 -14.73 -9.73
CA PRO A 127 -13.58 -14.13 -10.75
C PRO A 127 -13.38 -12.65 -10.47
N THR A 128 -12.12 -12.21 -10.47
CA THR A 128 -11.76 -10.80 -10.32
C THR A 128 -11.67 -10.14 -11.67
N GLN A 129 -12.19 -8.91 -11.79
CA GLN A 129 -11.96 -8.08 -12.95
C GLN A 129 -10.47 -7.68 -12.96
N GLY A 130 -9.76 -8.07 -14.02
CA GLY A 130 -8.31 -7.91 -14.08
C GLY A 130 -7.84 -6.46 -14.10
N ARG A 131 -8.65 -5.55 -14.69
CA ARG A 131 -8.30 -4.14 -14.81
C ARG A 131 -9.55 -3.28 -14.72
N ILE A 132 -9.46 -2.15 -14.02
CA ILE A 132 -10.56 -1.22 -13.76
C ILE A 132 -10.06 0.20 -14.05
N GLY A 133 -10.78 0.94 -14.90
CA GLY A 133 -10.55 2.36 -15.12
C GLY A 133 -11.02 3.20 -13.93
N TRP A 134 -10.34 4.31 -13.66
CA TRP A 134 -10.75 5.23 -12.62
C TRP A 134 -10.36 6.67 -12.94
N LYS A 135 -11.08 7.62 -12.35
CA LYS A 135 -10.77 9.04 -12.39
C LYS A 135 -11.18 9.74 -11.10
N VAL A 136 -10.58 10.89 -10.85
CA VAL A 136 -10.99 11.78 -9.77
C VAL A 136 -11.73 12.95 -10.37
N MET A 137 -12.96 13.18 -9.92
CA MET A 137 -13.76 14.33 -10.35
C MET A 137 -13.93 15.31 -9.20
N PRO A 138 -13.84 16.63 -9.48
CA PRO A 138 -14.14 17.66 -8.48
C PRO A 138 -15.52 17.39 -7.86
N GLN A 139 -15.63 17.54 -6.54
CA GLN A 139 -16.83 17.34 -5.73
C GLN A 139 -17.36 15.91 -5.62
N MET A 140 -17.00 15.00 -6.53
CA MET A 140 -17.43 13.59 -6.50
C MET A 140 -16.34 12.64 -5.98
N GLY A 141 -15.07 13.10 -5.98
CA GLY A 141 -13.94 12.28 -5.54
C GLY A 141 -13.57 11.18 -6.53
N PHE A 142 -13.19 10.03 -6.00
CA PHE A 142 -12.81 8.86 -6.79
C PHE A 142 -14.04 8.17 -7.37
N ILE A 143 -14.04 7.94 -8.69
CA ILE A 143 -15.08 7.20 -9.38
C ILE A 143 -14.47 6.13 -10.28
N VAL A 144 -15.16 4.99 -10.38
CA VAL A 144 -14.82 3.92 -11.33
C VAL A 144 -15.26 4.34 -12.72
N ASP A 145 -14.37 4.24 -13.69
CA ASP A 145 -14.63 4.53 -15.10
C ASP A 145 -14.73 3.23 -15.90
N ILE A 146 -15.95 2.75 -16.08
CA ILE A 146 -16.20 1.51 -16.80
C ILE A 146 -15.98 1.62 -18.31
N THR A 147 -15.83 2.83 -18.85
CA THR A 147 -15.61 3.07 -20.29
C THR A 147 -14.12 3.00 -20.68
N ALA A 148 -13.21 3.08 -19.73
CA ALA A 148 -11.78 3.14 -19.99
C ALA A 148 -11.13 1.78 -20.29
N VAL A 149 -11.88 0.68 -20.30
CA VAL A 149 -11.34 -0.70 -20.34
C VAL A 149 -11.87 -1.51 -21.55
N SER A 150 -12.37 -0.82 -22.58
CA SER A 150 -12.86 -1.44 -23.82
C SER A 150 -11.74 -1.57 -24.85
#